data_95d5b4fa770dea12a06b60057a20a479
#
_entry.id   95d5b4fa770dea12a06b60057a20a479
#
_cell.length_a   1.000
_cell.length_b   1.000
_cell.length_c   1.000
_cell.angle_alpha   90.00
_cell.angle_beta   90.00
_cell.angle_gamma   90.00
#
_symmetry.space_group_name_H-M   'P 1'
#
loop_
_entity.id
_entity.type
_entity.pdbx_description
1 polymer ?
#
loop_
_entity_poly.entity_id
_entity_poly.type
_entity_poly.pdbx_seq_one_letter_code
_entity_poly.pdbx_strand_id
1 'polypeptide(L)'
;MDQAGQETILFVDDEESILDVASEYFKRRGYQVVTAGNGLEAVNILENQSVDCCFTDINMPGMDGLALAEHIHKSDNTLPVIIMTGYPSLDNTIQTLKNGVVDFLVKPVNLSQMELCVRRVFGQRRLFVENLLLKKEVESKERLEKLNRELTVKVEEMHILNRILSDFSIISSSSEVFKRLVDMAVEITRSDRACFFIVSDSVRKPFFAAEVCGKPPSGAAEAAESGTGYDRAIGDPNAPVQPDLSKLILEVADDEVPLLVSDNNGTRNIPQDLRSLMMVPLKIRQTVFGVLMAALENDTAAYTEKDLYYLSFMAQNAANAIENLALYENIYENLFATLYAFVNAIEARDRYTQQHSSRVTAFSIEIGKAMGCTLEELDTLKFAGHLHDIGKIGIRDDILLKPGRLTDEEFAKIKEHPVIGANIVEQLGFWERERQIIRCHHERYDGKGYPDGLCKDEIPILGRILSVADVYDAVSSDRAYRKRMEESQVLEIIKQGAGTQFDPEVVDVFLKLHREGRFNKLMASGSATHLFTHLRN
;
A
#
# COMPACT_ATOMS: atom_id res chain seq x y z
N MET A 1 -34.01 -23.04 -33.87
CA MET A 1 -34.76 -24.20 -34.51
C MET A 1 -33.99 -25.41 -34.03
N ASP A 2 -34.38 -25.92 -32.85
CA ASP A 2 -33.79 -27.12 -32.28
C ASP A 2 -34.23 -28.34 -33.08
N GLN A 3 -33.26 -29.18 -33.43
CA GLN A 3 -33.52 -30.56 -33.89
C GLN A 3 -34.08 -31.31 -32.66
N ALA A 4 -35.39 -31.21 -32.46
CA ALA A 4 -36.09 -32.15 -31.60
C ALA A 4 -35.89 -33.53 -32.22
N GLY A 5 -35.07 -34.36 -31.60
CA GLY A 5 -34.90 -35.75 -31.97
C GLY A 5 -36.29 -36.41 -32.01
N GLN A 6 -36.51 -37.26 -32.97
CA GLN A 6 -37.78 -37.96 -33.16
C GLN A 6 -38.05 -38.81 -31.89
N GLU A 7 -39.14 -38.52 -31.17
CA GLU A 7 -39.49 -39.19 -29.91
C GLU A 7 -39.66 -40.70 -30.15
N THR A 8 -39.03 -41.52 -29.27
CA THR A 8 -39.00 -42.98 -29.41
C THR A 8 -40.00 -43.63 -28.45
N ILE A 9 -40.92 -44.43 -29.00
CA ILE A 9 -41.93 -45.18 -28.25
C ILE A 9 -41.58 -46.68 -28.29
N LEU A 10 -41.46 -47.28 -27.10
CA LEU A 10 -41.33 -48.74 -26.97
C LEU A 10 -42.72 -49.36 -26.76
N PHE A 11 -43.10 -50.28 -27.62
CA PHE A 11 -44.31 -51.13 -27.46
C PHE A 11 -43.89 -52.53 -27.07
N VAL A 12 -44.48 -53.07 -25.99
CA VAL A 12 -44.18 -54.38 -25.45
C VAL A 12 -45.50 -55.18 -25.36
N ASP A 13 -45.66 -56.19 -26.17
CA ASP A 13 -46.84 -57.05 -26.21
C ASP A 13 -46.43 -58.41 -26.78
N ASP A 14 -46.97 -59.50 -26.27
CA ASP A 14 -46.71 -60.86 -26.81
C ASP A 14 -47.48 -61.18 -28.08
N GLU A 15 -48.45 -60.33 -28.44
CA GLU A 15 -49.20 -60.44 -29.71
C GLU A 15 -48.54 -59.60 -30.81
N GLU A 16 -47.83 -60.26 -31.77
CA GLU A 16 -47.11 -59.61 -32.87
C GLU A 16 -48.00 -58.70 -33.71
N SER A 17 -49.28 -59.13 -33.90
CA SER A 17 -50.27 -58.33 -34.59
C SER A 17 -50.60 -56.97 -34.01
N ILE A 18 -50.53 -56.84 -32.65
CA ILE A 18 -50.75 -55.60 -31.96
C ILE A 18 -49.53 -54.70 -32.16
N LEU A 19 -48.32 -55.25 -32.04
CA LEU A 19 -47.04 -54.53 -32.24
C LEU A 19 -46.96 -53.96 -33.67
N ASP A 20 -47.32 -54.75 -34.68
CA ASP A 20 -47.28 -54.29 -36.07
C ASP A 20 -48.23 -53.13 -36.32
N VAL A 21 -49.47 -53.22 -35.85
CA VAL A 21 -50.49 -52.18 -36.03
C VAL A 21 -50.12 -50.92 -35.30
N ALA A 22 -49.63 -51.01 -34.05
CA ALA A 22 -49.16 -49.87 -33.30
C ALA A 22 -47.89 -49.22 -33.93
N SER A 23 -46.93 -50.04 -34.33
CA SER A 23 -45.74 -49.59 -35.03
C SER A 23 -46.02 -48.81 -36.30
N GLU A 24 -46.85 -49.34 -37.17
CA GLU A 24 -47.26 -48.69 -38.45
C GLU A 24 -47.98 -47.35 -38.17
N TYR A 25 -48.88 -47.34 -37.20
CA TYR A 25 -49.67 -46.15 -36.85
C TYR A 25 -48.82 -45.02 -36.33
N PHE A 26 -47.88 -45.25 -35.37
CA PHE A 26 -47.06 -44.24 -34.73
C PHE A 26 -45.91 -43.82 -35.66
N LYS A 27 -45.32 -44.71 -36.45
CA LYS A 27 -44.32 -44.34 -37.48
C LYS A 27 -44.87 -43.35 -38.49
N ARG A 28 -46.13 -43.55 -38.96
CA ARG A 28 -46.80 -42.59 -39.86
C ARG A 28 -47.03 -41.22 -39.25
N ARG A 29 -46.97 -41.08 -37.90
CA ARG A 29 -47.13 -39.84 -37.17
C ARG A 29 -45.81 -39.20 -36.79
N GLY A 30 -44.71 -39.78 -37.21
CA GLY A 30 -43.36 -39.20 -37.00
C GLY A 30 -42.66 -39.65 -35.76
N TYR A 31 -43.20 -40.65 -35.04
CA TYR A 31 -42.48 -41.24 -33.88
C TYR A 31 -41.52 -42.34 -34.37
N GLN A 32 -40.39 -42.47 -33.64
CA GLN A 32 -39.62 -43.73 -33.75
C GLN A 32 -40.29 -44.77 -32.87
N VAL A 33 -40.44 -45.99 -33.45
CA VAL A 33 -41.09 -47.08 -32.74
C VAL A 33 -40.15 -48.27 -32.66
N VAL A 34 -40.01 -48.79 -31.46
CA VAL A 34 -39.26 -49.98 -31.12
C VAL A 34 -40.31 -50.97 -30.53
N THR A 35 -40.19 -52.22 -30.84
CA THR A 35 -41.15 -53.27 -30.38
C THR A 35 -40.39 -54.36 -29.66
N ALA A 36 -40.99 -54.95 -28.62
CA ALA A 36 -40.50 -56.11 -27.90
C ALA A 36 -41.65 -57.11 -27.68
N GLY A 37 -41.38 -58.38 -27.82
CA GLY A 37 -42.35 -59.45 -27.62
C GLY A 37 -42.54 -59.90 -26.18
N ASN A 38 -41.74 -59.40 -25.26
CA ASN A 38 -41.78 -59.68 -23.79
C ASN A 38 -41.00 -58.70 -23.00
N GLY A 39 -41.16 -58.71 -21.64
CA GLY A 39 -40.48 -57.77 -20.75
C GLY A 39 -38.97 -57.92 -20.71
N LEU A 40 -38.38 -59.09 -20.90
CA LEU A 40 -36.94 -59.30 -20.93
C LEU A 40 -36.28 -58.67 -22.17
N GLU A 41 -36.93 -58.80 -23.30
CA GLU A 41 -36.50 -58.14 -24.54
C GLU A 41 -36.60 -56.63 -24.43
N ALA A 42 -37.67 -56.13 -23.80
CA ALA A 42 -37.82 -54.70 -23.49
C ALA A 42 -36.69 -54.14 -22.61
N VAL A 43 -36.29 -54.87 -21.56
CA VAL A 43 -35.14 -54.48 -20.71
C VAL A 43 -33.85 -54.37 -21.52
N ASN A 44 -33.56 -55.35 -22.37
CA ASN A 44 -32.36 -55.31 -23.22
C ASN A 44 -32.40 -54.14 -24.21
N ILE A 45 -33.54 -53.76 -24.74
CA ILE A 45 -33.70 -52.57 -25.57
C ILE A 45 -33.42 -51.30 -24.77
N LEU A 46 -33.99 -51.19 -23.57
CA LEU A 46 -33.82 -50.02 -22.69
C LEU A 46 -32.38 -49.81 -22.24
N GLU A 47 -31.59 -50.88 -22.12
CA GLU A 47 -30.15 -50.81 -21.81
C GLU A 47 -29.30 -50.27 -22.97
N ASN A 48 -29.75 -50.50 -24.21
CA ASN A 48 -28.97 -50.22 -25.41
C ASN A 48 -29.49 -49.03 -26.23
N GLN A 49 -30.72 -48.58 -25.98
CA GLN A 49 -31.35 -47.50 -26.75
C GLN A 49 -32.19 -46.58 -25.87
N SER A 50 -32.11 -45.28 -26.14
CA SER A 50 -32.97 -44.30 -25.47
C SER A 50 -34.40 -44.41 -25.92
N VAL A 51 -35.32 -44.51 -24.95
CA VAL A 51 -36.76 -44.57 -25.14
C VAL A 51 -37.43 -43.43 -24.38
N ASP A 52 -38.43 -42.80 -24.97
CA ASP A 52 -39.12 -41.66 -24.38
C ASP A 52 -40.46 -42.00 -23.74
N CYS A 53 -41.06 -43.14 -24.13
CA CYS A 53 -42.31 -43.67 -23.56
C CYS A 53 -42.37 -45.17 -23.78
N CYS A 54 -42.89 -45.93 -22.82
CA CYS A 54 -43.08 -47.37 -22.90
C CYS A 54 -44.54 -47.72 -22.72
N PHE A 55 -45.11 -48.44 -23.69
CA PHE A 55 -46.38 -49.14 -23.59
C PHE A 55 -46.12 -50.64 -23.36
N THR A 56 -46.73 -51.19 -22.33
CA THR A 56 -46.57 -52.64 -22.06
C THR A 56 -47.90 -53.31 -21.76
N ASP A 57 -48.08 -54.49 -22.33
CA ASP A 57 -49.13 -55.35 -21.84
C ASP A 57 -48.85 -55.90 -20.44
N ILE A 58 -49.88 -56.18 -19.64
CA ILE A 58 -49.69 -56.78 -18.32
C ILE A 58 -49.28 -58.24 -18.44
N ASN A 59 -50.03 -59.02 -19.29
CA ASN A 59 -49.92 -60.45 -19.28
C ASN A 59 -49.02 -60.95 -20.43
N MET A 60 -47.74 -61.04 -20.13
CA MET A 60 -46.72 -61.51 -21.04
C MET A 60 -45.93 -62.67 -20.48
N PRO A 61 -45.42 -63.61 -21.26
CA PRO A 61 -44.59 -64.70 -20.79
C PRO A 61 -43.23 -64.22 -20.33
N GLY A 62 -42.76 -64.82 -19.25
CA GLY A 62 -41.44 -64.50 -18.63
C GLY A 62 -41.49 -63.33 -17.66
N MET A 63 -41.26 -62.09 -18.10
CA MET A 63 -41.44 -60.88 -17.33
C MET A 63 -42.76 -60.22 -17.74
N ASP A 64 -43.67 -60.07 -16.79
CA ASP A 64 -44.92 -59.36 -17.00
C ASP A 64 -44.76 -57.84 -17.03
N GLY A 65 -45.81 -57.13 -17.51
CA GLY A 65 -45.75 -55.68 -17.69
C GLY A 65 -45.61 -54.88 -16.37
N LEU A 66 -46.07 -55.45 -15.22
CA LEU A 66 -45.91 -54.80 -13.91
C LEU A 66 -44.47 -54.91 -13.41
N ALA A 67 -43.82 -56.06 -13.59
CA ALA A 67 -42.42 -56.26 -13.27
C ALA A 67 -41.51 -55.39 -14.16
N LEU A 68 -41.85 -55.23 -15.46
CA LEU A 68 -41.17 -54.32 -16.38
C LEU A 68 -41.30 -52.86 -15.93
N ALA A 69 -42.50 -52.42 -15.56
CA ALA A 69 -42.73 -51.07 -15.04
C ALA A 69 -41.94 -50.78 -13.77
N GLU A 70 -41.88 -51.74 -12.82
CA GLU A 70 -41.07 -51.62 -11.62
C GLU A 70 -39.56 -51.52 -11.95
N HIS A 71 -39.09 -52.32 -12.90
CA HIS A 71 -37.70 -52.26 -13.37
C HIS A 71 -37.35 -50.90 -13.96
N ILE A 72 -38.21 -50.38 -14.85
CA ILE A 72 -38.05 -49.07 -15.47
C ILE A 72 -38.04 -47.99 -14.41
N HIS A 73 -38.98 -48.01 -13.44
CA HIS A 73 -39.04 -47.01 -12.38
C HIS A 73 -37.80 -46.97 -11.49
N LYS A 74 -37.17 -48.14 -11.28
CA LYS A 74 -35.90 -48.21 -10.51
C LYS A 74 -34.68 -47.72 -11.30
N SER A 75 -34.64 -47.96 -12.62
CA SER A 75 -33.51 -47.58 -13.48
C SER A 75 -33.64 -46.16 -14.04
N ASP A 76 -34.82 -45.75 -14.48
CA ASP A 76 -35.12 -44.39 -14.94
C ASP A 76 -36.57 -44.01 -14.55
N ASN A 77 -36.69 -43.28 -13.43
CA ASN A 77 -37.99 -42.81 -12.94
C ASN A 77 -38.60 -41.68 -13.79
N THR A 78 -37.91 -41.21 -14.81
CA THR A 78 -38.41 -40.19 -15.75
C THR A 78 -39.03 -40.76 -17.01
N LEU A 79 -38.83 -42.06 -17.26
CA LEU A 79 -39.43 -42.76 -18.40
C LEU A 79 -40.88 -43.13 -18.11
N PRO A 80 -41.85 -42.50 -18.79
CA PRO A 80 -43.27 -42.81 -18.56
C PRO A 80 -43.63 -44.20 -19.11
N VAL A 81 -44.30 -44.98 -18.25
CA VAL A 81 -44.80 -46.31 -18.59
C VAL A 81 -46.33 -46.27 -18.63
N ILE A 82 -46.91 -46.77 -19.69
CA ILE A 82 -48.35 -46.92 -19.91
C ILE A 82 -48.66 -48.39 -20.02
N ILE A 83 -49.58 -48.86 -19.17
CA ILE A 83 -49.96 -50.27 -19.13
C ILE A 83 -51.22 -50.48 -19.97
N MET A 84 -51.22 -51.55 -20.78
CA MET A 84 -52.36 -52.02 -21.54
C MET A 84 -52.92 -53.26 -20.79
N THR A 85 -54.25 -53.32 -20.56
CA THR A 85 -54.87 -54.42 -19.78
C THR A 85 -56.24 -54.78 -20.33
N GLY A 86 -56.57 -56.10 -20.38
CA GLY A 86 -57.88 -56.59 -20.69
C GLY A 86 -58.90 -56.55 -19.57
N TYR A 87 -58.46 -56.50 -18.29
CA TYR A 87 -59.31 -56.50 -17.10
C TYR A 87 -58.76 -55.54 -16.01
N PRO A 88 -59.31 -54.36 -15.93
CA PRO A 88 -58.92 -53.44 -14.88
C PRO A 88 -59.54 -53.91 -13.53
N SER A 89 -58.68 -54.37 -12.60
CA SER A 89 -59.10 -54.60 -11.23
C SER A 89 -58.61 -53.47 -10.31
N LEU A 90 -59.34 -53.12 -9.28
CA LEU A 90 -58.95 -52.05 -8.34
C LEU A 90 -57.60 -52.33 -7.67
N ASP A 91 -57.30 -53.57 -7.34
CA ASP A 91 -56.03 -53.96 -6.73
C ASP A 91 -54.83 -53.76 -7.66
N ASN A 92 -54.97 -54.12 -8.93
CA ASN A 92 -53.95 -53.88 -9.97
C ASN A 92 -53.72 -52.39 -10.19
N THR A 93 -54.76 -51.58 -10.14
CA THR A 93 -54.65 -50.12 -10.37
C THR A 93 -53.87 -49.43 -9.23
N ILE A 94 -54.04 -49.81 -7.95
CA ILE A 94 -53.31 -49.25 -6.82
C ILE A 94 -51.84 -49.67 -6.83
N GLN A 95 -51.54 -50.90 -7.22
CA GLN A 95 -50.17 -51.42 -7.30
C GLN A 95 -49.43 -50.81 -8.47
N THR A 96 -50.13 -50.56 -9.57
CA THR A 96 -49.63 -49.91 -10.81
C THR A 96 -49.20 -48.47 -10.55
N LEU A 97 -49.99 -47.70 -9.78
CA LEU A 97 -49.63 -46.29 -9.42
C LEU A 97 -48.40 -46.23 -8.50
N LYS A 98 -48.14 -47.24 -7.69
CA LYS A 98 -46.94 -47.30 -6.83
C LYS A 98 -45.66 -47.60 -7.61
N ASN A 99 -45.75 -48.23 -8.75
CA ASN A 99 -44.62 -48.68 -9.59
C ASN A 99 -44.27 -47.69 -10.71
N GLY A 100 -44.66 -46.39 -10.62
CA GLY A 100 -44.28 -45.37 -11.56
C GLY A 100 -45.04 -45.39 -12.92
N VAL A 101 -46.13 -46.14 -13.00
CA VAL A 101 -46.99 -46.15 -14.20
C VAL A 101 -47.79 -44.85 -14.28
N VAL A 102 -47.71 -44.19 -15.41
CA VAL A 102 -48.30 -42.86 -15.61
C VAL A 102 -49.76 -42.96 -16.07
N ASP A 103 -50.12 -44.02 -16.77
CA ASP A 103 -51.48 -44.26 -17.26
C ASP A 103 -51.75 -45.74 -17.60
N PHE A 104 -52.97 -46.08 -17.75
CA PHE A 104 -53.38 -47.41 -18.21
C PHE A 104 -54.47 -47.31 -19.33
N LEU A 105 -54.45 -48.26 -20.26
CA LEU A 105 -55.42 -48.38 -21.33
C LEU A 105 -56.08 -49.73 -21.28
N VAL A 106 -57.38 -49.73 -21.48
CA VAL A 106 -58.17 -50.99 -21.47
C VAL A 106 -58.26 -51.57 -22.86
N LYS A 107 -57.89 -52.87 -23.06
CA LYS A 107 -58.03 -53.58 -24.31
C LYS A 107 -59.52 -53.92 -24.58
N PRO A 108 -60.06 -53.77 -25.82
CA PRO A 108 -59.32 -53.49 -27.03
C PRO A 108 -58.87 -52.00 -27.10
N VAL A 109 -57.58 -51.74 -27.27
CA VAL A 109 -57.04 -50.43 -27.30
C VAL A 109 -57.32 -49.71 -28.62
N ASN A 110 -57.85 -48.48 -28.51
CA ASN A 110 -58.02 -47.61 -29.66
C ASN A 110 -56.75 -46.82 -29.93
N LEU A 111 -56.18 -46.91 -31.11
CA LEU A 111 -54.92 -46.20 -31.48
C LEU A 111 -55.00 -44.68 -31.29
N SER A 112 -56.20 -44.07 -31.48
CA SER A 112 -56.36 -42.63 -31.18
C SER A 112 -56.29 -42.30 -29.69
N GLN A 113 -56.73 -43.23 -28.83
CA GLN A 113 -56.58 -43.07 -27.36
C GLN A 113 -55.09 -43.20 -26.94
N MET A 114 -54.39 -44.17 -27.58
CA MET A 114 -52.92 -44.28 -27.34
C MET A 114 -52.21 -43.00 -27.76
N GLU A 115 -52.52 -42.40 -28.88
CA GLU A 115 -51.93 -41.16 -29.35
C GLU A 115 -52.20 -39.99 -28.39
N LEU A 116 -53.44 -39.87 -27.89
CA LEU A 116 -53.80 -38.85 -26.91
C LEU A 116 -52.99 -39.02 -25.61
N CYS A 117 -52.84 -40.28 -25.18
CA CYS A 117 -52.04 -40.62 -24.00
C CYS A 117 -50.57 -40.26 -24.21
N VAL A 118 -49.96 -40.59 -25.33
CA VAL A 118 -48.56 -40.21 -25.68
C VAL A 118 -48.37 -38.72 -25.62
N ARG A 119 -49.26 -37.95 -26.29
CA ARG A 119 -49.16 -36.47 -26.29
C ARG A 119 -49.25 -35.87 -24.86
N ARG A 120 -50.14 -36.42 -24.02
CA ARG A 120 -50.27 -35.97 -22.64
C ARG A 120 -49.03 -36.28 -21.82
N VAL A 121 -48.52 -37.49 -21.93
CA VAL A 121 -47.35 -37.96 -21.17
C VAL A 121 -46.09 -37.22 -21.57
N PHE A 122 -45.85 -37.02 -22.86
CA PHE A 122 -44.71 -36.22 -23.34
C PHE A 122 -44.80 -34.74 -22.89
N GLY A 123 -46.00 -34.17 -22.95
CA GLY A 123 -46.24 -32.83 -22.46
C GLY A 123 -45.91 -32.68 -20.97
N GLN A 124 -46.33 -33.64 -20.13
CA GLN A 124 -46.02 -33.65 -18.70
C GLN A 124 -44.52 -33.82 -18.43
N ARG A 125 -43.86 -34.77 -19.14
CA ARG A 125 -42.40 -34.98 -19.02
C ARG A 125 -41.63 -33.75 -19.41
N ARG A 126 -41.98 -33.08 -20.49
CA ARG A 126 -41.35 -31.84 -20.96
C ARG A 126 -41.46 -30.73 -19.90
N LEU A 127 -42.66 -30.51 -19.37
CA LEU A 127 -42.89 -29.51 -18.31
C LEU A 127 -42.11 -29.84 -17.02
N PHE A 128 -42.02 -31.13 -16.68
CA PHE A 128 -41.26 -31.55 -15.50
C PHE A 128 -39.76 -31.28 -15.66
N VAL A 129 -39.17 -31.63 -16.79
CA VAL A 129 -37.74 -31.36 -17.08
C VAL A 129 -37.47 -29.88 -17.15
N GLU A 130 -38.34 -29.09 -17.79
CA GLU A 130 -38.23 -27.64 -17.86
C GLU A 130 -38.26 -26.98 -16.49
N ASN A 131 -39.19 -27.41 -15.62
CA ASN A 131 -39.25 -26.92 -14.22
C ASN A 131 -38.01 -27.28 -13.42
N LEU A 132 -37.43 -28.47 -13.60
CA LEU A 132 -36.18 -28.87 -12.96
C LEU A 132 -34.99 -28.00 -13.39
N LEU A 133 -34.90 -27.69 -14.68
CA LEU A 133 -33.86 -26.83 -15.23
C LEU A 133 -33.99 -25.39 -14.71
N LEU A 134 -35.24 -24.86 -14.75
CA LEU A 134 -35.52 -23.52 -14.22
C LEU A 134 -35.18 -23.40 -12.71
N LYS A 135 -35.53 -24.44 -11.93
CA LYS A 135 -35.20 -24.46 -10.50
C LYS A 135 -33.69 -24.41 -10.26
N LYS A 136 -32.91 -25.22 -11.00
CA LYS A 136 -31.44 -25.19 -10.92
C LYS A 136 -30.86 -23.85 -11.36
N GLU A 137 -31.42 -23.23 -12.38
CA GLU A 137 -31.00 -21.92 -12.85
C GLU A 137 -31.24 -20.84 -11.80
N VAL A 138 -32.42 -20.84 -11.13
CA VAL A 138 -32.73 -19.90 -10.04
C VAL A 138 -31.78 -20.11 -8.86
N GLU A 139 -31.57 -21.35 -8.41
CA GLU A 139 -30.63 -21.65 -7.29
C GLU A 139 -29.19 -21.20 -7.63
N SER A 140 -28.75 -21.43 -8.87
CA SER A 140 -27.44 -20.98 -9.33
C SER A 140 -27.32 -19.45 -9.34
N LYS A 141 -28.35 -18.73 -9.80
CA LYS A 141 -28.40 -17.28 -9.83
C LYS A 141 -28.36 -16.67 -8.42
N GLU A 142 -29.16 -17.19 -7.50
CA GLU A 142 -29.15 -16.73 -6.10
C GLU A 142 -27.79 -16.93 -5.43
N ARG A 143 -27.15 -18.07 -5.69
CA ARG A 143 -25.79 -18.35 -5.19
C ARG A 143 -24.78 -17.36 -5.77
N LEU A 144 -24.85 -17.06 -7.06
CA LEU A 144 -23.99 -16.10 -7.74
C LEU A 144 -24.16 -14.68 -7.18
N GLU A 145 -25.41 -14.25 -6.96
CA GLU A 145 -25.72 -12.94 -6.39
C GLU A 145 -25.20 -12.80 -4.96
N LYS A 146 -25.31 -13.87 -4.15
CA LYS A 146 -24.74 -13.89 -2.78
C LYS A 146 -23.23 -13.76 -2.83
N LEU A 147 -22.56 -14.57 -3.65
CA LEU A 147 -21.11 -14.55 -3.80
C LEU A 147 -20.61 -13.21 -4.30
N ASN A 148 -21.31 -12.58 -5.23
CA ASN A 148 -20.97 -11.27 -5.77
C ASN A 148 -21.05 -10.17 -4.70
N ARG A 149 -22.08 -10.21 -3.84
CA ARG A 149 -22.19 -9.29 -2.68
C ARG A 149 -21.02 -9.46 -1.70
N GLU A 150 -20.68 -10.72 -1.36
CA GLU A 150 -19.55 -11.00 -0.47
C GLU A 150 -18.22 -10.52 -1.09
N LEU A 151 -18.03 -10.74 -2.40
CA LEU A 151 -16.86 -10.30 -3.12
C LEU A 151 -16.74 -8.76 -3.15
N THR A 152 -17.84 -8.05 -3.40
CA THR A 152 -17.86 -6.58 -3.41
C THR A 152 -17.40 -6.02 -2.07
N VAL A 153 -17.91 -6.55 -0.96
CA VAL A 153 -17.49 -6.14 0.40
C VAL A 153 -15.99 -6.40 0.61
N LYS A 154 -15.48 -7.56 0.15
CA LYS A 154 -14.06 -7.89 0.29
C LYS A 154 -13.15 -6.99 -0.56
N VAL A 155 -13.59 -6.62 -1.76
CA VAL A 155 -12.86 -5.68 -2.63
C VAL A 155 -12.79 -4.30 -1.99
N GLU A 156 -13.89 -3.80 -1.41
CA GLU A 156 -13.89 -2.52 -0.69
C GLU A 156 -12.94 -2.54 0.52
N GLU A 157 -12.95 -3.61 1.31
CA GLU A 157 -11.99 -3.78 2.42
C GLU A 157 -10.54 -3.72 1.92
N MET A 158 -10.24 -4.41 0.83
CA MET A 158 -8.91 -4.45 0.23
C MET A 158 -8.46 -3.08 -0.32
N HIS A 159 -9.37 -2.31 -0.88
CA HIS A 159 -9.10 -0.93 -1.31
C HIS A 159 -8.72 -0.03 -0.14
N ILE A 160 -9.43 -0.12 0.99
CA ILE A 160 -9.10 0.65 2.19
C ILE A 160 -7.69 0.28 2.70
N LEU A 161 -7.39 -1.01 2.84
CA LEU A 161 -6.09 -1.48 3.31
C LEU A 161 -4.94 -1.08 2.38
N ASN A 162 -5.13 -1.20 1.06
CA ASN A 162 -4.13 -0.77 0.08
C ASN A 162 -3.89 0.75 0.13
N ARG A 163 -4.95 1.54 0.34
CA ARG A 163 -4.82 2.98 0.51
C ARG A 163 -3.99 3.31 1.74
N ILE A 164 -4.23 2.65 2.88
CA ILE A 164 -3.44 2.83 4.10
C ILE A 164 -1.96 2.53 3.83
N LEU A 165 -1.66 1.42 3.15
CA LEU A 165 -0.28 1.04 2.83
C LEU A 165 0.41 2.06 1.92
N SER A 166 -0.27 2.51 0.86
CA SER A 166 0.32 3.43 -0.11
C SER A 166 0.59 4.82 0.48
N ASP A 167 -0.30 5.30 1.33
CA ASP A 167 -0.22 6.66 1.87
C ASP A 167 0.99 6.86 2.78
N PHE A 168 1.41 5.83 3.55
CA PHE A 168 2.59 5.91 4.40
C PHE A 168 3.92 5.63 3.68
N SER A 169 3.90 5.11 2.44
CA SER A 169 5.12 4.75 1.70
C SER A 169 5.87 5.94 1.08
N ILE A 170 5.24 7.11 0.97
CA ILE A 170 5.75 8.28 0.24
C ILE A 170 6.19 9.40 1.20
N ILE A 171 5.93 9.27 2.48
CA ILE A 171 6.14 10.34 3.48
C ILE A 171 7.62 10.48 3.82
N SER A 172 8.09 11.74 3.88
CA SER A 172 9.49 12.10 4.09
C SER A 172 9.81 12.65 5.49
N SER A 173 8.80 12.91 6.34
CA SER A 173 9.03 13.43 7.70
C SER A 173 8.05 12.84 8.73
N SER A 174 8.50 12.71 9.99
CA SER A 174 7.66 12.20 11.08
C SER A 174 6.42 13.06 11.34
N SER A 175 6.52 14.39 11.20
CA SER A 175 5.39 15.31 11.37
C SER A 175 4.32 15.10 10.30
N GLU A 176 4.72 14.77 9.08
CA GLU A 176 3.81 14.44 7.98
C GLU A 176 3.11 13.10 8.22
N VAL A 177 3.82 12.10 8.79
CA VAL A 177 3.22 10.82 9.21
C VAL A 177 2.09 11.06 10.21
N PHE A 178 2.33 11.86 11.27
CA PHE A 178 1.32 12.12 12.30
C PHE A 178 0.09 12.81 11.72
N LYS A 179 0.29 13.81 10.88
CA LYS A 179 -0.80 14.53 10.22
C LYS A 179 -1.61 13.61 9.33
N ARG A 180 -0.93 12.81 8.48
CA ARG A 180 -1.61 11.87 7.59
C ARG A 180 -2.37 10.80 8.36
N LEU A 181 -1.81 10.33 9.49
CA LEU A 181 -2.42 9.34 10.37
C LEU A 181 -3.78 9.82 10.91
N VAL A 182 -3.86 11.05 11.43
CA VAL A 182 -5.11 11.60 11.97
C VAL A 182 -6.12 11.94 10.86
N ASP A 183 -5.66 12.45 9.71
CA ASP A 183 -6.50 12.70 8.53
C ASP A 183 -7.19 11.39 8.07
N MET A 184 -6.40 10.33 7.91
CA MET A 184 -6.91 9.02 7.51
C MET A 184 -7.83 8.39 8.55
N ALA A 185 -7.54 8.56 9.84
CA ALA A 185 -8.40 8.08 10.90
C ALA A 185 -9.81 8.69 10.79
N VAL A 186 -9.93 10.00 10.57
CA VAL A 186 -11.21 10.67 10.34
C VAL A 186 -11.91 10.17 9.07
N GLU A 187 -11.17 10.09 7.96
CA GLU A 187 -11.74 9.69 6.67
C GLU A 187 -12.28 8.24 6.66
N ILE A 188 -11.49 7.29 7.16
CA ILE A 188 -11.78 5.86 7.05
C ILE A 188 -12.80 5.42 8.09
N THR A 189 -12.67 5.89 9.34
CA THR A 189 -13.58 5.53 10.42
C THR A 189 -14.76 6.49 10.57
N ARG A 190 -14.83 7.51 9.73
CA ARG A 190 -15.87 8.56 9.74
C ARG A 190 -16.02 9.23 11.11
N SER A 191 -14.89 9.44 11.76
CA SER A 191 -14.81 10.04 13.09
C SER A 191 -15.12 11.54 13.05
N ASP A 192 -15.72 12.08 14.10
CA ASP A 192 -15.88 13.52 14.26
C ASP A 192 -14.55 14.19 14.64
N ARG A 193 -13.65 13.45 15.34
CA ARG A 193 -12.33 13.90 15.75
C ARG A 193 -11.33 12.76 15.79
N ALA A 194 -10.09 13.01 15.37
CA ALA A 194 -8.96 12.13 15.59
C ALA A 194 -7.75 12.90 16.13
N CYS A 195 -7.06 12.31 17.09
CA CYS A 195 -5.88 12.89 17.73
C CYS A 195 -4.77 11.85 17.85
N PHE A 196 -3.54 12.30 17.70
CA PHE A 196 -2.37 11.50 18.02
C PHE A 196 -1.63 12.11 19.19
N PHE A 197 -1.34 11.29 20.20
CA PHE A 197 -0.62 11.68 21.41
C PHE A 197 0.70 10.94 21.49
N ILE A 198 1.80 11.66 21.71
CA ILE A 198 3.08 11.06 22.05
C ILE A 198 3.11 10.82 23.55
N VAL A 199 3.55 9.63 23.96
CA VAL A 199 3.71 9.25 25.37
C VAL A 199 5.19 9.17 25.67
N SER A 200 5.68 10.06 26.56
CA SER A 200 7.08 10.07 26.96
C SER A 200 7.32 9.17 28.17
N ASP A 201 8.23 8.20 28.06
CA ASP A 201 8.65 7.33 29.15
C ASP A 201 9.20 8.08 30.38
N SER A 202 9.87 9.23 30.14
CA SER A 202 10.54 10.00 31.20
C SER A 202 9.61 10.86 32.04
N VAL A 203 8.47 11.34 31.45
CA VAL A 203 7.57 12.31 32.09
C VAL A 203 6.21 11.69 32.42
N ARG A 204 5.87 10.55 31.83
CA ARG A 204 4.57 9.88 31.91
C ARG A 204 3.38 10.83 31.72
N LYS A 205 3.50 11.71 30.74
CA LYS A 205 2.42 12.62 30.33
C LYS A 205 2.22 12.52 28.83
N PRO A 206 0.97 12.42 28.34
CA PRO A 206 0.68 12.48 26.92
C PRO A 206 0.82 13.93 26.42
N PHE A 207 1.40 14.08 25.24
CA PHE A 207 1.54 15.35 24.54
C PHE A 207 0.80 15.27 23.20
N PHE A 208 0.10 16.32 22.84
CA PHE A 208 -0.50 16.43 21.52
C PHE A 208 0.56 16.48 20.41
N ALA A 209 0.44 15.61 19.41
CA ALA A 209 1.29 15.63 18.23
C ALA A 209 0.53 16.08 16.99
N ALA A 210 -0.74 15.65 16.82
CA ALA A 210 -1.60 16.04 15.72
C ALA A 210 -3.06 15.89 16.10
N GLU A 211 -3.93 16.74 15.54
CA GLU A 211 -5.37 16.69 15.70
C GLU A 211 -6.09 17.10 14.41
N VAL A 212 -7.19 16.43 14.09
CA VAL A 212 -8.09 16.79 13.00
C VAL A 212 -9.54 16.65 13.45
N CYS A 213 -10.35 17.67 13.19
CA CYS A 213 -11.80 17.65 13.38
C CYS A 213 -12.50 17.46 12.04
N GLY A 214 -13.40 16.48 11.96
CA GLY A 214 -14.15 16.13 10.74
C GLY A 214 -15.32 17.06 10.42
N LYS A 215 -15.75 17.91 11.38
CA LYS A 215 -16.80 18.92 11.19
C LYS A 215 -16.37 20.26 11.80
N PRO A 216 -16.73 21.40 11.17
CA PRO A 216 -16.57 22.68 11.85
C PRO A 216 -17.43 22.71 13.13
N PRO A 217 -16.93 23.30 14.24
CA PRO A 217 -17.70 23.42 15.46
C PRO A 217 -19.03 24.13 15.15
N SER A 218 -20.13 23.62 15.70
CA SER A 218 -21.46 24.16 15.52
C SER A 218 -21.53 25.60 16.05
N GLY A 219 -21.37 26.59 15.15
CA GLY A 219 -21.37 28.03 15.46
C GLY A 219 -20.55 28.90 14.51
N ALA A 220 -19.74 28.34 13.61
CA ALA A 220 -18.90 29.09 12.67
C ALA A 220 -19.41 29.09 11.23
N ALA A 221 -20.75 29.18 11.03
CA ALA A 221 -21.37 29.09 9.70
C ALA A 221 -21.25 30.36 8.82
N GLU A 222 -20.54 31.40 9.22
CA GLU A 222 -20.40 32.66 8.45
C GLU A 222 -19.00 32.94 7.85
N ALA A 223 -18.05 32.02 7.92
CA ALA A 223 -16.68 32.24 7.40
C ALA A 223 -16.23 31.26 6.31
N ALA A 224 -17.12 30.46 5.72
CA ALA A 224 -16.75 29.40 4.76
C ALA A 224 -17.07 29.80 3.31
N GLU A 225 -16.44 30.85 2.78
CA GLU A 225 -16.34 31.13 1.33
C GLU A 225 -14.92 31.06 0.78
N SER A 226 -14.07 30.14 1.25
CA SER A 226 -12.83 29.79 0.53
C SER A 226 -12.45 28.34 0.80
N GLY A 227 -12.59 27.53 -0.23
CA GLY A 227 -12.40 26.10 -0.38
C GLY A 227 -11.40 25.39 0.53
N THR A 228 -11.79 24.18 0.88
CA THR A 228 -11.13 23.12 1.65
C THR A 228 -11.34 23.19 3.17
N GLY A 229 -12.50 22.65 3.60
CA GLY A 229 -12.93 22.75 4.98
C GLY A 229 -12.52 21.59 5.87
N TYR A 230 -11.28 21.58 6.35
CA TYR A 230 -10.91 20.92 7.60
C TYR A 230 -10.09 21.93 8.39
N ASP A 231 -10.58 22.32 9.58
CA ASP A 231 -9.80 23.21 10.45
C ASP A 231 -8.63 22.41 11.01
N ARG A 232 -7.45 22.64 10.43
CA ARG A 232 -6.19 21.97 10.79
C ARG A 232 -5.53 22.79 11.89
N ALA A 233 -5.92 22.53 13.13
CA ALA A 233 -5.10 22.97 14.26
C ALA A 233 -3.96 21.94 14.45
N ILE A 234 -2.72 22.35 14.18
CA ILE A 234 -1.55 21.67 14.78
C ILE A 234 -1.71 22.00 16.26
N GLY A 235 -2.08 20.98 17.06
CA GLY A 235 -2.29 21.17 18.49
C GLY A 235 -1.03 21.79 19.10
N ASP A 236 -1.22 22.79 19.96
CA ASP A 236 -0.10 23.31 20.76
C ASP A 236 0.44 22.14 21.58
N PRO A 237 1.74 21.72 21.39
CA PRO A 237 2.33 20.61 22.13
C PRO A 237 2.25 20.81 23.65
N ASN A 238 2.01 22.03 24.13
CA ASN A 238 1.85 22.38 25.52
C ASN A 238 0.37 22.50 25.96
N ALA A 239 -0.59 22.24 25.07
CA ALA A 239 -2.01 22.27 25.45
C ALA A 239 -2.29 21.17 26.48
N PRO A 240 -2.94 21.49 27.61
CA PRO A 240 -3.24 20.49 28.65
C PRO A 240 -4.29 19.49 28.12
N VAL A 241 -3.92 18.21 28.07
CA VAL A 241 -4.88 17.13 27.82
C VAL A 241 -5.82 16.99 29.00
N GLN A 242 -7.14 16.83 28.76
CA GLN A 242 -8.12 16.64 29.85
C GLN A 242 -7.71 15.48 30.75
N PRO A 243 -7.86 15.60 32.11
CA PRO A 243 -7.36 14.59 33.06
C PRO A 243 -7.90 13.19 32.81
N ASP A 244 -9.21 13.06 32.50
CA ASP A 244 -9.84 11.77 32.24
C ASP A 244 -9.31 11.12 30.95
N LEU A 245 -9.09 11.92 29.91
CA LEU A 245 -8.51 11.48 28.66
C LEU A 245 -7.04 11.07 28.84
N SER A 246 -6.27 11.84 29.61
CA SER A 246 -4.87 11.53 29.94
C SER A 246 -4.73 10.18 30.64
N LYS A 247 -5.66 9.86 31.55
CA LYS A 247 -5.67 8.57 32.25
C LYS A 247 -5.93 7.40 31.28
N LEU A 248 -6.91 7.54 30.39
CA LEU A 248 -7.20 6.50 29.38
C LEU A 248 -6.05 6.30 28.40
N ILE A 249 -5.40 7.39 27.96
CA ILE A 249 -4.23 7.31 27.06
C ILE A 249 -3.09 6.52 27.75
N LEU A 250 -2.81 6.80 29.02
CA LEU A 250 -1.78 6.09 29.76
C LEU A 250 -2.16 4.63 30.02
N GLU A 251 -3.42 4.33 30.33
CA GLU A 251 -3.92 2.96 30.46
C GLU A 251 -3.70 2.16 29.18
N VAL A 252 -4.08 2.70 28.01
CA VAL A 252 -3.87 2.05 26.70
C VAL A 252 -2.38 1.90 26.40
N ALA A 253 -1.56 2.86 26.80
CA ALA A 253 -0.11 2.78 26.58
C ALA A 253 0.57 1.74 27.48
N ASP A 254 0.15 1.63 28.75
CA ASP A 254 0.71 0.69 29.73
C ASP A 254 0.21 -0.76 29.47
N ASP A 255 -1.07 -0.94 29.12
CA ASP A 255 -1.66 -2.25 28.82
C ASP A 255 -1.27 -2.75 27.41
N GLU A 256 -0.84 -1.84 26.53
CA GLU A 256 -0.47 -2.12 25.14
C GLU A 256 -1.60 -2.76 24.30
N VAL A 257 -2.84 -2.58 24.69
CA VAL A 257 -4.04 -3.18 24.07
C VAL A 257 -4.95 -2.08 23.52
N PRO A 258 -5.48 -2.23 22.29
CA PRO A 258 -6.48 -1.33 21.76
C PRO A 258 -7.73 -1.25 22.63
N LEU A 259 -8.29 -0.06 22.76
CA LEU A 259 -9.51 0.21 23.51
C LEU A 259 -10.64 0.59 22.56
N LEU A 260 -11.80 -0.06 22.70
CA LEU A 260 -13.04 0.28 22.03
C LEU A 260 -14.13 0.54 23.08
N VAL A 261 -14.72 1.73 23.06
CA VAL A 261 -15.91 2.09 23.84
C VAL A 261 -17.02 2.46 22.85
N SER A 262 -17.94 1.53 22.64
CA SER A 262 -19.02 1.68 21.63
C SER A 262 -20.24 2.44 22.15
N ASP A 263 -20.46 2.46 23.47
CA ASP A 263 -21.57 3.16 24.10
C ASP A 263 -21.20 3.63 25.51
N ASN A 264 -21.54 4.87 25.84
CA ASN A 264 -21.21 5.47 27.14
C ASN A 264 -22.22 5.05 28.23
N ASN A 265 -22.43 3.75 28.41
CA ASN A 265 -23.34 3.18 29.41
C ASN A 265 -22.74 3.11 30.84
N GLY A 266 -21.74 3.97 31.15
CA GLY A 266 -21.21 4.14 32.50
C GLY A 266 -20.21 3.08 32.97
N THR A 267 -19.76 2.19 32.10
CA THR A 267 -18.77 1.15 32.42
C THR A 267 -17.32 1.66 32.41
N ARG A 268 -17.03 2.76 31.69
CA ARG A 268 -15.77 3.50 31.74
C ARG A 268 -16.04 5.00 31.68
N ASN A 269 -15.31 5.80 32.46
CA ASN A 269 -15.39 7.26 32.43
C ASN A 269 -14.71 7.79 31.15
N ILE A 270 -15.47 7.97 30.09
CA ILE A 270 -15.04 8.76 28.94
C ILE A 270 -15.54 10.19 29.11
N PRO A 271 -14.89 11.22 28.52
CA PRO A 271 -15.38 12.59 28.52
C PRO A 271 -16.84 12.67 28.10
N GLN A 272 -17.64 13.54 28.76
CA GLN A 272 -19.09 13.59 28.56
C GLN A 272 -19.50 14.09 27.14
N ASP A 273 -18.59 14.76 26.46
CA ASP A 273 -18.73 15.22 25.07
C ASP A 273 -18.53 14.09 24.03
N LEU A 274 -18.06 12.91 24.45
CA LEU A 274 -17.80 11.79 23.55
C LEU A 274 -18.84 10.69 23.73
N ARG A 275 -19.35 10.19 22.60
CA ARG A 275 -20.31 9.09 22.56
C ARG A 275 -19.63 7.73 22.40
N SER A 276 -18.71 7.65 21.48
CA SER A 276 -17.93 6.44 21.18
C SER A 276 -16.47 6.82 20.99
N LEU A 277 -15.58 5.95 21.44
CA LEU A 277 -14.14 6.20 21.47
C LEU A 277 -13.36 4.95 21.08
N MET A 278 -12.38 5.12 20.22
CA MET A 278 -11.35 4.12 19.96
C MET A 278 -9.98 4.70 20.28
N MET A 279 -9.14 3.89 20.92
CA MET A 279 -7.72 4.22 21.15
C MET A 279 -6.85 3.03 20.77
N VAL A 280 -5.75 3.30 20.07
CA VAL A 280 -4.83 2.27 19.63
C VAL A 280 -3.40 2.69 19.96
N PRO A 281 -2.61 1.84 20.66
CA PRO A 281 -1.20 2.12 20.92
C PRO A 281 -0.40 2.02 19.62
N LEU A 282 0.46 3.03 19.36
CA LEU A 282 1.43 3.01 18.27
C LEU A 282 2.76 2.53 18.85
N LYS A 283 3.20 1.34 18.39
CA LYS A 283 4.40 0.67 18.90
C LYS A 283 5.53 0.75 17.88
N ILE A 284 6.69 1.25 18.34
CA ILE A 284 7.93 1.18 17.59
C ILE A 284 8.83 0.17 18.31
N ARG A 285 9.18 -0.92 17.61
CA ARG A 285 9.82 -2.12 18.20
C ARG A 285 8.96 -2.72 19.32
N GLN A 286 9.36 -2.57 20.58
CA GLN A 286 8.63 -3.10 21.74
C GLN A 286 8.19 -1.99 22.72
N THR A 287 8.22 -0.74 22.30
CA THR A 287 7.87 0.40 23.15
C THR A 287 6.70 1.15 22.53
N VAL A 288 5.73 1.52 23.36
CA VAL A 288 4.62 2.38 22.92
C VAL A 288 5.16 3.81 22.80
N PHE A 289 5.22 4.29 21.57
CA PHE A 289 5.63 5.66 21.25
C PHE A 289 4.52 6.68 21.45
N GLY A 290 3.26 6.25 21.23
CA GLY A 290 2.10 7.11 21.33
C GLY A 290 0.79 6.36 21.23
N VAL A 291 -0.31 7.10 21.31
CA VAL A 291 -1.67 6.58 21.20
C VAL A 291 -2.45 7.36 20.16
N LEU A 292 -3.01 6.65 19.17
CA LEU A 292 -3.96 7.18 18.21
C LEU A 292 -5.37 7.07 18.78
N MET A 293 -6.10 8.17 18.81
CA MET A 293 -7.47 8.27 19.26
C MET A 293 -8.38 8.64 18.10
N ALA A 294 -9.56 8.02 18.02
CA ALA A 294 -10.66 8.43 17.16
C ALA A 294 -11.94 8.50 18.00
N ALA A 295 -12.74 9.54 17.81
CA ALA A 295 -13.90 9.82 18.64
C ALA A 295 -15.13 10.26 17.82
N LEU A 296 -16.31 9.86 18.30
CA LEU A 296 -17.63 10.33 17.84
C LEU A 296 -18.28 11.14 18.96
N GLU A 297 -18.80 12.31 18.60
CA GLU A 297 -19.46 13.25 19.49
C GLU A 297 -21.00 13.16 19.39
N ASN A 298 -21.53 12.59 18.30
CA ASN A 298 -22.95 12.55 17.99
C ASN A 298 -23.62 11.20 18.34
N ASP A 299 -24.91 11.25 18.68
CA ASP A 299 -25.71 10.14 19.21
C ASP A 299 -26.11 9.04 18.20
N THR A 300 -25.78 9.16 16.92
CA THR A 300 -26.35 8.32 15.86
C THR A 300 -25.48 7.15 15.42
N ALA A 301 -24.20 7.13 15.80
CA ALA A 301 -23.28 6.09 15.39
C ALA A 301 -22.39 5.60 16.55
N ALA A 302 -22.00 4.36 16.49
CA ALA A 302 -21.01 3.76 17.39
C ALA A 302 -19.95 3.02 16.57
N TYR A 303 -18.74 2.99 17.06
CA TYR A 303 -17.67 2.22 16.44
C TYR A 303 -17.87 0.71 16.57
N THR A 304 -17.38 0.00 15.56
CA THR A 304 -17.38 -1.46 15.48
C THR A 304 -15.97 -2.02 15.64
N GLU A 305 -15.86 -3.33 15.87
CA GLU A 305 -14.57 -4.04 15.83
C GLU A 305 -13.84 -3.87 14.48
N LYS A 306 -14.58 -3.67 13.40
CA LYS A 306 -14.01 -3.41 12.08
C LYS A 306 -13.33 -2.04 12.01
N ASP A 307 -13.92 -1.01 12.61
CA ASP A 307 -13.34 0.32 12.68
C ASP A 307 -12.06 0.30 13.54
N LEU A 308 -12.09 -0.40 14.66
CA LEU A 308 -10.93 -0.63 15.52
C LEU A 308 -9.80 -1.36 14.76
N TYR A 309 -10.14 -2.35 13.94
CA TYR A 309 -9.17 -3.05 13.10
C TYR A 309 -8.50 -2.11 12.11
N TYR A 310 -9.26 -1.24 11.42
CA TYR A 310 -8.67 -0.26 10.51
C TYR A 310 -7.78 0.74 11.24
N LEU A 311 -8.22 1.25 12.39
CA LEU A 311 -7.44 2.17 13.20
C LEU A 311 -6.12 1.52 13.67
N SER A 312 -6.18 0.25 14.08
CA SER A 312 -5.00 -0.53 14.48
C SER A 312 -4.03 -0.75 13.32
N PHE A 313 -4.57 -1.04 12.14
CA PHE A 313 -3.77 -1.23 10.94
C PHE A 313 -3.08 0.08 10.49
N MET A 314 -3.77 1.23 10.60
CA MET A 314 -3.18 2.55 10.35
C MET A 314 -2.06 2.86 11.33
N ALA A 315 -2.27 2.66 12.64
CA ALA A 315 -1.27 2.88 13.67
C ALA A 315 0.00 2.03 13.44
N GLN A 316 -0.17 0.76 13.07
CA GLN A 316 0.96 -0.14 12.77
C GLN A 316 1.76 0.33 11.55
N ASN A 317 1.09 0.77 10.47
CA ASN A 317 1.78 1.25 9.28
C ASN A 317 2.48 2.61 9.52
N ALA A 318 1.86 3.49 10.29
CA ALA A 318 2.49 4.73 10.72
C ALA A 318 3.75 4.46 11.57
N ALA A 319 3.68 3.51 12.51
CA ALA A 319 4.82 3.09 13.32
C ALA A 319 5.98 2.59 12.44
N ASN A 320 5.69 1.73 11.47
CA ASN A 320 6.68 1.23 10.53
C ASN A 320 7.30 2.36 9.69
N ALA A 321 6.50 3.32 9.25
CA ALA A 321 6.99 4.49 8.49
C ALA A 321 7.93 5.34 9.35
N ILE A 322 7.57 5.64 10.60
CA ILE A 322 8.42 6.40 11.53
C ILE A 322 9.73 5.64 11.83
N GLU A 323 9.64 4.33 12.08
CA GLU A 323 10.84 3.51 12.32
C GLU A 323 11.77 3.52 11.11
N ASN A 324 11.24 3.39 9.90
CA ASN A 324 12.02 3.46 8.68
C ASN A 324 12.69 4.82 8.50
N LEU A 325 11.98 5.93 8.73
CA LEU A 325 12.55 7.29 8.68
C LEU A 325 13.71 7.43 9.69
N ALA A 326 13.49 7.01 10.94
CA ALA A 326 14.53 7.06 11.96
C ALA A 326 15.76 6.18 11.63
N LEU A 327 15.54 5.02 10.99
CA LEU A 327 16.63 4.15 10.53
C LEU A 327 17.41 4.79 9.39
N TYR A 328 16.75 5.42 8.43
CA TYR A 328 17.42 6.15 7.34
C TYR A 328 18.24 7.31 7.87
N GLU A 329 17.68 8.13 8.76
CA GLU A 329 18.41 9.22 9.42
C GLU A 329 19.65 8.71 10.16
N ASN A 330 19.52 7.63 10.91
CA ASN A 330 20.63 7.03 11.65
C ASN A 330 21.74 6.48 10.74
N ILE A 331 21.36 5.80 9.64
CA ILE A 331 22.32 5.31 8.64
C ILE A 331 23.07 6.50 8.03
N TYR A 332 22.36 7.55 7.66
CA TYR A 332 22.94 8.74 7.07
C TYR A 332 23.91 9.45 8.03
N GLU A 333 23.52 9.65 9.30
CA GLU A 333 24.38 10.23 10.33
C GLU A 333 25.64 9.40 10.60
N ASN A 334 25.50 8.07 10.71
CA ASN A 334 26.63 7.17 10.95
C ASN A 334 27.61 7.14 9.76
N LEU A 335 27.09 7.15 8.54
CA LEU A 335 27.90 7.22 7.33
C LEU A 335 28.68 8.53 7.29
N PHE A 336 28.01 9.66 7.55
CA PHE A 336 28.68 10.95 7.61
C PHE A 336 29.74 11.00 8.70
N ALA A 337 29.43 10.55 9.92
CA ALA A 337 30.38 10.51 11.02
C ALA A 337 31.63 9.68 10.69
N THR A 338 31.44 8.56 9.96
CA THR A 338 32.54 7.71 9.49
C THR A 338 33.42 8.44 8.49
N LEU A 339 32.83 9.08 7.48
CA LEU A 339 33.59 9.85 6.50
C LEU A 339 34.32 11.04 7.12
N TYR A 340 33.65 11.73 8.03
CA TYR A 340 34.26 12.84 8.76
C TYR A 340 35.42 12.38 9.65
N ALA A 341 35.36 11.19 10.25
CA ALA A 341 36.48 10.59 10.95
C ALA A 341 37.68 10.33 10.03
N PHE A 342 37.46 9.93 8.76
CA PHE A 342 38.54 9.82 7.79
C PHE A 342 39.16 11.17 7.43
N VAL A 343 38.35 12.23 7.26
CA VAL A 343 38.88 13.59 7.02
C VAL A 343 39.72 14.04 8.19
N ASN A 344 39.24 13.86 9.44
CA ASN A 344 40.03 14.20 10.64
C ASN A 344 41.35 13.39 10.71
N ALA A 345 41.36 12.13 10.28
CA ALA A 345 42.58 11.33 10.20
C ALA A 345 43.56 11.86 9.15
N ILE A 346 43.06 12.36 8.03
CA ILE A 346 43.87 13.00 6.96
C ILE A 346 44.42 14.34 7.50
N GLU A 347 43.58 15.18 8.11
CA GLU A 347 43.98 16.44 8.71
C GLU A 347 45.01 16.25 9.86
N ALA A 348 44.93 15.16 10.64
CA ALA A 348 45.89 14.86 11.69
C ALA A 348 47.30 14.54 11.15
N ARG A 349 47.44 14.15 9.85
CA ARG A 349 48.76 13.98 9.18
C ARG A 349 49.42 15.30 8.90
N ASP A 350 48.66 16.37 8.68
CA ASP A 350 49.14 17.74 8.53
C ASP A 350 48.73 18.57 9.74
N ARG A 351 49.65 18.82 10.64
CA ARG A 351 49.43 19.54 11.91
C ARG A 351 48.81 20.95 11.73
N TYR A 352 48.82 21.48 10.53
CA TYR A 352 48.35 22.83 10.20
C TYR A 352 46.93 22.88 9.64
N THR A 353 46.41 21.73 9.24
CA THR A 353 45.04 21.63 8.69
C THR A 353 44.00 21.22 9.74
N GLN A 354 44.43 21.05 11.00
CA GLN A 354 43.53 20.66 12.07
C GLN A 354 42.36 21.63 12.21
N GLN A 355 41.14 21.09 12.14
CA GLN A 355 39.87 21.83 12.11
C GLN A 355 39.64 22.74 10.88
N HIS A 356 40.45 22.64 9.83
CA HIS A 356 40.29 23.41 8.61
C HIS A 356 38.90 23.17 7.99
N SER A 357 38.57 21.92 7.73
CA SER A 357 37.28 21.55 7.13
C SER A 357 36.08 22.01 7.96
N SER A 358 36.18 22.01 9.29
CA SER A 358 35.13 22.53 10.18
C SER A 358 34.96 24.04 10.05
N ARG A 359 36.07 24.82 9.99
CA ARG A 359 36.02 26.28 9.85
C ARG A 359 35.49 26.67 8.45
N VAL A 360 36.01 26.04 7.40
CA VAL A 360 35.55 26.26 6.03
C VAL A 360 34.04 25.99 5.91
N THR A 361 33.57 24.91 6.50
CA THR A 361 32.13 24.59 6.55
C THR A 361 31.34 25.70 7.26
N ALA A 362 31.78 26.13 8.44
CA ALA A 362 31.08 27.17 9.18
C ALA A 362 31.00 28.49 8.40
N PHE A 363 32.08 28.89 7.75
CA PHE A 363 32.10 30.09 6.90
C PHE A 363 31.17 29.94 5.68
N SER A 364 31.20 28.80 5.03
CA SER A 364 30.34 28.51 3.87
C SER A 364 28.86 28.58 4.24
N ILE A 365 28.47 28.03 5.40
CA ILE A 365 27.09 28.06 5.89
C ILE A 365 26.63 29.50 6.15
N GLU A 366 27.48 30.34 6.80
CA GLU A 366 27.12 31.74 7.05
C GLU A 366 26.98 32.55 5.74
N ILE A 367 27.84 32.31 4.75
CA ILE A 367 27.73 32.94 3.43
C ILE A 367 26.45 32.46 2.77
N GLY A 368 26.17 31.14 2.74
CA GLY A 368 24.97 30.54 2.14
C GLY A 368 23.68 31.08 2.76
N LYS A 369 23.59 31.19 4.10
CA LYS A 369 22.45 31.81 4.78
C LYS A 369 22.22 33.25 4.33
N ALA A 370 23.29 34.05 4.21
CA ALA A 370 23.19 35.45 3.81
C ALA A 370 22.83 35.60 2.30
N MET A 371 23.11 34.58 1.50
CA MET A 371 22.71 34.50 0.10
C MET A 371 21.29 33.93 -0.09
N GLY A 372 20.61 33.50 0.97
CA GLY A 372 19.26 32.98 0.91
C GLY A 372 19.16 31.52 0.47
N CYS A 373 20.22 30.72 0.67
CA CYS A 373 20.20 29.29 0.40
C CYS A 373 19.12 28.58 1.24
N THR A 374 18.45 27.61 0.63
CA THR A 374 17.47 26.76 1.30
C THR A 374 18.11 25.88 2.37
N LEU A 375 17.32 25.28 3.27
CA LEU A 375 17.84 24.35 4.27
C LEU A 375 18.57 23.16 3.61
N GLU A 376 18.03 22.62 2.52
CA GLU A 376 18.66 21.53 1.75
C GLU A 376 20.02 21.94 1.17
N GLU A 377 20.14 23.14 0.64
CA GLU A 377 21.40 23.67 0.13
C GLU A 377 22.42 23.92 1.25
N LEU A 378 21.97 24.36 2.41
CA LEU A 378 22.84 24.51 3.59
C LEU A 378 23.34 23.17 4.11
N ASP A 379 22.50 22.13 4.10
CA ASP A 379 22.93 20.77 4.45
C ASP A 379 23.94 20.24 3.42
N THR A 380 23.70 20.44 2.13
CA THR A 380 24.65 20.12 1.07
C THR A 380 26.00 20.83 1.27
N LEU A 381 26.01 22.14 1.60
CA LEU A 381 27.22 22.87 1.95
C LEU A 381 27.92 22.32 3.17
N LYS A 382 27.17 21.90 4.19
CA LYS A 382 27.71 21.31 5.40
C LYS A 382 28.49 20.03 5.09
N PHE A 383 27.89 19.11 4.32
CA PHE A 383 28.53 17.85 3.95
C PHE A 383 29.72 18.06 2.99
N ALA A 384 29.52 18.83 1.93
CA ALA A 384 30.60 19.11 0.97
C ALA A 384 31.76 19.86 1.62
N GLY A 385 31.49 20.81 2.49
CA GLY A 385 32.52 21.55 3.21
C GLY A 385 33.36 20.68 4.14
N HIS A 386 32.75 19.72 4.86
CA HIS A 386 33.51 18.78 5.67
C HIS A 386 34.33 17.79 4.83
N LEU A 387 33.84 17.41 3.64
CA LEU A 387 34.43 16.34 2.83
C LEU A 387 35.24 16.83 1.63
N HIS A 388 35.34 18.17 1.38
CA HIS A 388 35.94 18.69 0.15
C HIS A 388 37.39 18.19 -0.07
N ASP A 389 38.12 18.00 0.99
CA ASP A 389 39.54 17.59 1.01
C ASP A 389 39.74 16.06 1.21
N ILE A 390 38.68 15.24 1.28
CA ILE A 390 38.78 13.80 1.54
C ILE A 390 39.67 13.08 0.50
N GLY A 391 39.72 13.60 -0.72
CA GLY A 391 40.54 13.04 -1.80
C GLY A 391 42.04 13.16 -1.57
N LYS A 392 42.51 13.97 -0.60
CA LYS A 392 43.91 14.01 -0.19
C LYS A 392 44.43 12.67 0.36
N ILE A 393 43.53 11.74 0.72
CA ILE A 393 43.89 10.37 1.07
C ILE A 393 44.63 9.66 -0.06
N GLY A 394 44.35 10.00 -1.31
CA GLY A 394 45.00 9.43 -2.52
C GLY A 394 46.34 10.09 -2.87
N ILE A 395 46.73 11.15 -2.16
CA ILE A 395 48.00 11.87 -2.40
C ILE A 395 49.10 11.29 -1.53
N ARG A 396 50.26 11.04 -2.14
CA ARG A 396 51.43 10.48 -1.42
C ARG A 396 51.98 11.47 -0.40
N ASP A 397 52.51 10.94 0.72
CA ASP A 397 53.06 11.75 1.82
C ASP A 397 54.26 12.61 1.42
N ASP A 398 55.12 12.07 0.54
CA ASP A 398 56.30 12.81 0.07
C ASP A 398 55.92 14.08 -0.74
N ILE A 399 54.71 14.11 -1.34
CA ILE A 399 54.17 15.29 -2.03
C ILE A 399 53.34 16.16 -1.06
N LEU A 400 52.39 15.52 -0.35
CA LEU A 400 51.46 16.23 0.54
C LEU A 400 52.18 16.98 1.69
N LEU A 401 53.19 16.36 2.28
CA LEU A 401 53.92 16.87 3.43
C LEU A 401 55.27 17.50 3.04
N LYS A 402 55.54 17.75 1.78
CA LYS A 402 56.81 18.27 1.30
C LYS A 402 57.12 19.65 1.90
N PRO A 403 58.26 19.79 2.62
CA PRO A 403 58.67 21.09 3.15
C PRO A 403 59.25 21.97 2.00
N GLY A 404 58.46 22.84 1.41
CA GLY A 404 58.90 23.75 0.36
C GLY A 404 57.96 23.84 -0.83
N ARG A 405 58.45 24.43 -1.93
CA ARG A 405 57.66 24.56 -3.14
C ARG A 405 57.52 23.23 -3.88
N LEU A 406 56.34 22.92 -4.33
CA LEU A 406 56.06 21.78 -5.18
C LEU A 406 56.59 22.05 -6.59
N THR A 407 57.09 21.01 -7.28
CA THR A 407 57.30 21.07 -8.73
C THR A 407 55.95 21.09 -9.49
N ASP A 408 55.96 21.41 -10.77
CA ASP A 408 54.75 21.43 -11.59
C ASP A 408 54.09 20.03 -11.64
N GLU A 409 54.91 18.96 -11.68
CA GLU A 409 54.43 17.57 -11.67
C GLU A 409 53.81 17.20 -10.31
N GLU A 410 54.43 17.58 -9.18
CA GLU A 410 53.90 17.37 -7.86
C GLU A 410 52.59 18.14 -7.64
N PHE A 411 52.54 19.37 -8.13
CA PHE A 411 51.32 20.19 -8.07
C PHE A 411 50.21 19.61 -8.93
N ALA A 412 50.53 19.03 -10.10
CA ALA A 412 49.58 18.29 -10.90
C ALA A 412 48.94 17.13 -10.15
N LYS A 413 49.74 16.43 -9.29
CA LYS A 413 49.23 15.37 -8.44
C LYS A 413 48.29 15.91 -7.33
N ILE A 414 48.63 17.01 -6.70
CA ILE A 414 47.74 17.66 -5.74
C ILE A 414 46.39 18.01 -6.36
N LYS A 415 46.37 18.51 -7.64
CA LYS A 415 45.15 18.84 -8.37
C LYS A 415 44.23 17.64 -8.64
N GLU A 416 44.66 16.42 -8.40
CA GLU A 416 43.82 15.23 -8.56
C GLU A 416 42.86 15.01 -7.36
N HIS A 417 43.11 15.65 -6.16
CA HIS A 417 42.31 15.37 -4.99
C HIS A 417 40.80 15.71 -5.12
N PRO A 418 40.35 16.76 -5.85
CA PRO A 418 38.92 17.00 -6.02
C PRO A 418 38.24 15.86 -6.79
N VAL A 419 38.93 15.30 -7.79
CA VAL A 419 38.45 14.15 -8.58
C VAL A 419 38.41 12.89 -7.72
N ILE A 420 39.49 12.62 -6.97
CA ILE A 420 39.55 11.46 -6.06
C ILE A 420 38.47 11.58 -5.00
N GLY A 421 38.26 12.75 -4.41
CA GLY A 421 37.24 13.00 -3.40
C GLY A 421 35.82 12.80 -3.95
N ALA A 422 35.55 13.35 -5.14
CA ALA A 422 34.29 13.15 -5.85
C ALA A 422 34.03 11.66 -6.12
N ASN A 423 35.03 10.89 -6.56
CA ASN A 423 34.90 9.46 -6.82
C ASN A 423 34.66 8.65 -5.52
N ILE A 424 35.25 9.04 -4.39
CA ILE A 424 34.98 8.41 -3.09
C ILE A 424 33.51 8.59 -2.71
N VAL A 425 33.00 9.79 -2.84
CA VAL A 425 31.61 10.13 -2.49
C VAL A 425 30.62 9.49 -3.47
N GLU A 426 30.97 9.40 -4.76
CA GLU A 426 30.14 8.74 -5.78
C GLU A 426 29.83 7.27 -5.44
N GLN A 427 30.79 6.53 -4.90
CA GLN A 427 30.61 5.12 -4.52
C GLN A 427 29.55 4.91 -3.44
N LEU A 428 29.17 5.97 -2.74
CA LEU A 428 28.13 5.93 -1.70
C LEU A 428 26.71 6.06 -2.26
N GLY A 429 26.56 6.49 -3.52
CA GLY A 429 25.31 6.44 -4.29
C GLY A 429 24.25 7.49 -3.95
N PHE A 430 24.46 8.38 -2.95
CA PHE A 430 23.41 9.26 -2.42
C PHE A 430 23.70 10.75 -2.54
N TRP A 431 24.92 11.17 -2.86
CA TRP A 431 25.39 12.56 -2.70
C TRP A 431 25.85 13.19 -4.02
N GLU A 432 24.98 13.21 -5.00
CA GLU A 432 25.33 13.76 -6.33
C GLU A 432 25.66 15.26 -6.27
N ARG A 433 24.90 16.05 -5.48
CA ARG A 433 25.14 17.50 -5.31
C ARG A 433 26.45 17.77 -4.58
N GLU A 434 26.69 17.06 -3.49
CA GLU A 434 27.91 17.13 -2.70
C GLU A 434 29.12 16.72 -3.55
N ARG A 435 29.00 15.66 -4.33
CA ARG A 435 30.01 15.19 -5.28
C ARG A 435 30.42 16.30 -6.25
N GLN A 436 29.45 17.00 -6.84
CA GLN A 436 29.72 18.10 -7.76
C GLN A 436 30.45 19.25 -7.07
N ILE A 437 30.06 19.61 -5.85
CA ILE A 437 30.72 20.68 -5.08
C ILE A 437 32.14 20.30 -4.72
N ILE A 438 32.37 19.06 -4.24
CA ILE A 438 33.70 18.52 -3.91
C ILE A 438 34.58 18.55 -5.16
N ARG A 439 34.04 18.21 -6.34
CA ARG A 439 34.80 18.20 -7.58
C ARG A 439 35.20 19.61 -8.03
N CYS A 440 34.31 20.61 -7.84
CA CYS A 440 34.49 21.95 -8.41
C CYS A 440 35.01 23.01 -7.42
N HIS A 441 35.33 22.66 -6.17
CA HIS A 441 35.70 23.67 -5.17
C HIS A 441 37.01 24.44 -5.49
N HIS A 442 37.83 23.94 -6.40
CA HIS A 442 39.01 24.62 -6.92
C HIS A 442 38.82 25.18 -8.34
N GLU A 443 37.60 25.18 -8.84
CA GLU A 443 37.28 25.91 -10.05
C GLU A 443 37.34 27.42 -9.81
N ARG A 444 37.65 28.15 -10.84
CA ARG A 444 37.80 29.61 -10.81
C ARG A 444 36.74 30.27 -11.66
N TYR A 445 36.24 31.38 -11.22
CA TYR A 445 35.22 32.13 -11.95
C TYR A 445 35.65 32.52 -13.38
N ASP A 446 36.98 32.70 -13.61
CA ASP A 446 37.58 32.99 -14.90
C ASP A 446 37.86 31.75 -15.80
N GLY A 447 37.48 30.54 -15.37
CA GLY A 447 37.67 29.28 -16.08
C GLY A 447 39.11 28.75 -16.07
N LYS A 448 40.02 29.33 -15.28
CA LYS A 448 41.42 28.88 -15.14
C LYS A 448 41.62 27.93 -13.94
N GLY A 449 40.54 27.42 -13.38
CA GLY A 449 40.53 26.47 -12.30
C GLY A 449 40.80 25.03 -12.72
N TYR A 450 40.54 24.10 -11.81
CA TYR A 450 40.65 22.66 -12.03
C TYR A 450 39.58 21.91 -11.21
N PRO A 451 39.19 20.70 -11.63
CA PRO A 451 39.77 19.87 -12.68
C PRO A 451 39.18 20.11 -14.08
N ASP A 452 37.98 20.67 -14.21
CA ASP A 452 37.18 20.68 -15.43
C ASP A 452 37.31 22.03 -16.21
N GLY A 453 37.81 23.08 -15.56
CA GLY A 453 37.95 24.42 -16.16
C GLY A 453 36.60 25.14 -16.33
N LEU A 454 35.65 24.85 -15.42
CA LEU A 454 34.33 25.50 -15.41
C LEU A 454 34.45 27.00 -15.16
N CYS A 455 33.57 27.80 -15.77
CA CYS A 455 33.58 29.24 -15.61
C CYS A 455 32.20 29.79 -15.21
N LYS A 456 32.20 30.87 -14.43
CA LYS A 456 30.98 31.60 -14.01
C LYS A 456 29.87 30.67 -13.49
N ASP A 457 28.72 30.69 -14.14
CA ASP A 457 27.52 29.95 -13.72
C ASP A 457 27.59 28.46 -14.05
N GLU A 458 28.59 27.97 -14.78
CA GLU A 458 28.86 26.55 -14.91
C GLU A 458 29.32 25.94 -13.57
N ILE A 459 29.92 26.77 -12.69
CA ILE A 459 30.29 26.37 -11.34
C ILE A 459 29.04 26.49 -10.46
N PRO A 460 28.56 25.40 -9.83
CA PRO A 460 27.44 25.46 -8.87
C PRO A 460 27.65 26.53 -7.82
N ILE A 461 26.61 27.28 -7.49
CA ILE A 461 26.71 28.40 -6.52
C ILE A 461 27.32 27.96 -5.18
N LEU A 462 26.99 26.76 -4.71
CA LEU A 462 27.53 26.19 -3.48
C LEU A 462 29.04 25.91 -3.58
N GLY A 463 29.54 25.53 -4.76
CA GLY A 463 30.98 25.40 -5.03
C GLY A 463 31.69 26.74 -5.04
N ARG A 464 31.05 27.79 -5.60
CA ARG A 464 31.58 29.18 -5.56
C ARG A 464 31.66 29.72 -4.13
N ILE A 465 30.67 29.41 -3.28
CA ILE A 465 30.67 29.75 -1.84
C ILE A 465 31.81 29.04 -1.13
N LEU A 466 31.94 27.73 -1.33
CA LEU A 466 32.96 26.91 -0.69
C LEU A 466 34.37 27.38 -1.05
N SER A 467 34.62 27.74 -2.33
CA SER A 467 35.90 28.24 -2.82
C SER A 467 36.37 29.52 -2.08
N VAL A 468 35.46 30.48 -1.83
CA VAL A 468 35.77 31.70 -1.07
C VAL A 468 36.10 31.35 0.37
N ALA A 469 35.32 30.47 1.03
CA ALA A 469 35.51 30.06 2.41
C ALA A 469 36.83 29.30 2.59
N ASP A 470 37.15 28.38 1.67
CA ASP A 470 38.40 27.60 1.69
C ASP A 470 39.63 28.53 1.61
N VAL A 471 39.67 29.40 0.60
CA VAL A 471 40.80 30.34 0.46
C VAL A 471 40.88 31.29 1.66
N TYR A 472 39.74 31.79 2.18
CA TYR A 472 39.76 32.63 3.38
C TYR A 472 40.41 31.92 4.57
N ASP A 473 40.01 30.68 4.89
CA ASP A 473 40.63 29.90 5.96
C ASP A 473 42.13 29.64 5.68
N ALA A 474 42.44 29.30 4.44
CA ALA A 474 43.80 29.01 4.01
C ALA A 474 44.77 30.19 4.20
N VAL A 475 44.33 31.45 4.03
CA VAL A 475 45.19 32.63 4.15
C VAL A 475 45.12 33.28 5.53
N SER A 476 44.04 33.06 6.28
CA SER A 476 43.85 33.60 7.64
C SER A 476 44.38 32.70 8.76
N SER A 477 44.77 31.44 8.46
CA SER A 477 45.32 30.47 9.41
C SER A 477 46.83 30.30 9.24
N ASP A 478 47.52 29.87 10.33
CA ASP A 478 48.95 29.50 10.29
C ASP A 478 49.11 28.21 9.44
N ARG A 479 50.12 28.17 8.55
CA ARG A 479 50.52 26.99 7.77
C ARG A 479 52.01 26.67 7.97
N ALA A 480 52.43 25.45 7.62
CA ALA A 480 53.80 24.97 7.78
C ALA A 480 54.88 25.94 7.23
N TYR A 481 54.53 26.65 6.15
CA TYR A 481 55.47 27.52 5.42
C TYR A 481 55.18 29.00 5.57
N ARG A 482 54.04 29.37 6.27
CA ARG A 482 53.62 30.78 6.34
C ARG A 482 52.78 31.01 7.59
N LYS A 483 53.16 32.03 8.34
CA LYS A 483 52.32 32.61 9.39
C LYS A 483 51.05 33.19 8.77
N ARG A 484 49.95 33.22 9.54
CA ARG A 484 48.71 33.89 9.13
C ARG A 484 49.02 35.29 8.58
N MET A 485 48.31 35.68 7.53
CA MET A 485 48.42 37.03 7.01
C MET A 485 47.68 38.04 7.88
N GLU A 486 48.10 39.29 7.79
CA GLU A 486 47.34 40.39 8.38
C GLU A 486 45.94 40.46 7.78
N GLU A 487 44.93 40.70 8.59
CA GLU A 487 43.51 40.68 8.18
C GLU A 487 43.25 41.59 6.97
N SER A 488 43.89 42.78 6.91
CA SER A 488 43.80 43.70 5.80
C SER A 488 44.31 43.12 4.47
N GLN A 489 45.37 42.30 4.54
CA GLN A 489 45.92 41.61 3.35
C GLN A 489 45.01 40.47 2.90
N VAL A 490 44.43 39.72 3.86
CA VAL A 490 43.46 38.66 3.53
C VAL A 490 42.25 39.20 2.80
N LEU A 491 41.68 40.30 3.28
CA LEU A 491 40.53 40.94 2.66
C LEU A 491 40.86 41.49 1.26
N GLU A 492 42.07 42.05 1.09
CA GLU A 492 42.52 42.56 -0.20
C GLU A 492 42.68 41.42 -1.22
N ILE A 493 43.21 40.25 -0.81
CA ILE A 493 43.32 39.07 -1.69
C ILE A 493 41.95 38.62 -2.17
N ILE A 494 40.96 38.47 -1.25
CA ILE A 494 39.60 38.05 -1.58
C ILE A 494 38.95 39.08 -2.54
N LYS A 495 39.07 40.37 -2.22
CA LYS A 495 38.51 41.47 -3.04
C LYS A 495 39.11 41.52 -4.44
N GLN A 496 40.45 41.41 -4.60
CA GLN A 496 41.14 41.40 -5.88
C GLN A 496 40.80 40.12 -6.69
N GLY A 497 40.42 39.04 -6.03
CA GLY A 497 39.99 37.81 -6.64
C GLY A 497 38.59 37.87 -7.28
N ALA A 498 37.78 38.87 -6.96
CA ALA A 498 36.44 39.04 -7.49
C ALA A 498 36.45 39.16 -9.04
N GLY A 499 35.60 38.39 -9.72
CA GLY A 499 35.52 38.32 -11.16
C GLY A 499 36.64 37.51 -11.85
N THR A 500 37.64 37.04 -11.09
CA THR A 500 38.72 36.19 -11.59
C THR A 500 38.72 34.83 -10.87
N GLN A 501 39.19 34.77 -9.66
CA GLN A 501 39.18 33.53 -8.86
C GLN A 501 37.81 33.26 -8.29
N PHE A 502 37.14 34.30 -7.83
CA PHE A 502 35.88 34.20 -7.07
C PHE A 502 34.73 34.87 -7.80
N ASP A 503 33.52 34.39 -7.50
CA ASP A 503 32.28 35.04 -7.88
C ASP A 503 32.16 36.40 -7.17
N PRO A 504 31.95 37.51 -7.92
CA PRO A 504 31.80 38.84 -7.33
C PRO A 504 30.68 38.95 -6.31
N GLU A 505 29.53 38.26 -6.54
CA GLU A 505 28.38 38.30 -5.68
C GLU A 505 28.69 37.60 -4.33
N VAL A 506 29.37 36.46 -4.36
CA VAL A 506 29.81 35.75 -3.15
C VAL A 506 30.82 36.58 -2.37
N VAL A 507 31.76 37.26 -3.06
CA VAL A 507 32.74 38.15 -2.44
C VAL A 507 32.07 39.33 -1.74
N ASP A 508 31.08 39.97 -2.37
CA ASP A 508 30.36 41.10 -1.77
C ASP A 508 29.64 40.69 -0.49
N VAL A 509 28.97 39.53 -0.51
CA VAL A 509 28.30 38.95 0.67
C VAL A 509 29.34 38.63 1.77
N PHE A 510 30.44 37.97 1.41
CA PHE A 510 31.53 37.65 2.31
C PHE A 510 32.09 38.93 3.02
N LEU A 511 32.41 39.98 2.25
CA LEU A 511 32.94 41.25 2.79
C LEU A 511 31.93 41.96 3.70
N LYS A 512 30.63 41.83 3.44
CA LYS A 512 29.57 42.32 4.31
C LYS A 512 29.56 41.59 5.65
N LEU A 513 29.53 40.26 5.64
CA LEU A 513 29.52 39.41 6.83
C LEU A 513 30.79 39.62 7.68
N HIS A 514 31.95 39.80 7.02
CA HIS A 514 33.19 40.07 7.69
C HIS A 514 33.15 41.40 8.44
N ARG A 515 32.66 42.50 7.82
CA ARG A 515 32.44 43.80 8.45
C ARG A 515 31.47 43.74 9.66
N GLU A 516 30.49 42.84 9.60
CA GLU A 516 29.54 42.59 10.70
C GLU A 516 30.14 41.74 11.84
N GLY A 517 31.40 41.30 11.70
CA GLY A 517 32.09 40.49 12.71
C GLY A 517 31.56 39.07 12.88
N ARG A 518 30.82 38.56 11.88
CA ARG A 518 30.24 37.22 11.94
C ARG A 518 31.30 36.13 12.03
N PHE A 519 32.36 36.21 11.25
CA PHE A 519 33.43 35.22 11.21
C PHE A 519 34.30 35.24 12.48
N ASN A 520 34.53 36.38 13.09
CA ASN A 520 35.29 36.48 14.34
C ASN A 520 34.63 35.74 15.50
N LYS A 521 33.30 35.74 15.57
CA LYS A 521 32.55 34.95 16.54
C LYS A 521 32.74 33.45 16.32
N LEU A 522 32.77 32.99 15.08
CA LEU A 522 32.97 31.58 14.71
C LEU A 522 34.40 31.11 15.08
N MET A 523 35.40 31.94 14.83
CA MET A 523 36.80 31.66 15.22
C MET A 523 37.01 31.62 16.75
N ALA A 524 36.30 32.48 17.48
CA ALA A 524 36.43 32.56 18.96
C ALA A 524 35.71 31.43 19.71
N SER A 525 34.62 30.89 19.09
CA SER A 525 33.81 29.89 19.78
C SER A 525 34.44 28.50 19.84
N GLY A 526 35.51 28.21 19.08
CA GLY A 526 36.31 26.97 19.19
C GLY A 526 35.50 25.65 19.20
N SER A 527 34.18 25.75 18.94
CA SER A 527 33.20 24.75 19.34
C SER A 527 32.75 23.92 18.16
N ALA A 528 33.53 22.91 17.82
CA ALA A 528 33.13 21.83 16.94
C ALA A 528 32.01 20.92 17.52
N THR A 529 31.50 21.24 18.72
CA THR A 529 30.69 20.30 19.53
C THR A 529 29.17 20.49 19.37
N HIS A 530 28.68 21.46 18.60
CA HIS A 530 27.24 21.71 18.47
C HIS A 530 26.62 21.39 17.06
N LEU A 531 27.33 20.64 16.21
CA LEU A 531 26.89 20.35 14.87
C LEU A 531 25.75 19.32 14.77
N PHE A 532 25.44 18.61 15.85
CA PHE A 532 24.41 17.54 15.87
C PHE A 532 23.09 17.92 16.56
N THR A 533 22.95 19.16 17.06
CA THR A 533 21.82 19.52 17.93
C THR A 533 20.59 20.06 17.21
N HIS A 534 20.62 20.29 15.90
CA HIS A 534 19.49 20.86 15.16
C HIS A 534 18.58 19.87 14.43
N LEU A 535 18.88 18.55 14.49
CA LEU A 535 18.00 17.51 13.96
C LEU A 535 17.06 16.89 15.03
N ARG A 536 16.98 17.51 16.22
CA ARG A 536 16.12 17.03 17.34
C ARG A 536 14.91 17.94 17.63
N ASN A 537 14.53 18.84 16.73
CA ASN A 537 13.30 19.63 16.91
C ASN A 537 12.32 19.45 15.75
#